data_60818b088bb44ed2245df8b316db02b7
#
_entry.id   60818b088bb44ed2245df8b316db02b7
#
_cell.length_a   1.000
_cell.length_b   1.000
_cell.length_c   1.000
_cell.angle_alpha   90.00
_cell.angle_beta   90.00
_cell.angle_gamma   90.00
#
_symmetry.space_group_name_H-M   'P 1'
#
loop_
_entity.id
_entity.type
_entity.pdbx_description
1 polymer ?
#
loop_
_entity_poly.entity_id
_entity_poly.type
_entity_poly.pdbx_seq_one_letter_code
_entity_poly.pdbx_strand_id
1 'polypeptide(L)'
;MAAAALALLSFTAGANTPGVDLLGIWQQARSADPVLAEAQARRGIQQERAVQAKAPLLPQLQASAEDTRGTPDGQRSHAVGATLTQVLFDLGRLRTLEAERKLESAQDARVRSAEQDLAARVARAYFGLLSAQAALATAQTNEAAYAQQAAHSQARFEAGLVAQVDVEQSRTYHALARGNTEQAQQALAEARAALAEITGQTAPALRPLASALPALPPEPADVQAWVEQALQAHPQLAALRLGVAAGESRIAAARAAHAPTLSASLDSQRTGGPAIADNQRGRSQTLLAVRLTVPLFAGGATASGVRAAAFERDALQEALEAERRARVREVQVQHQAVLSGVALLQSTAAAVAAAESALAATRSGQALGTRSNTDLLLAIQTQAQAQRAHDEARHAYVLARLLLQQAAGSLGETELTAANRLLQGNR
;
A
#
# COMPACT_ATOMS: atom_id res chain seq x y z
N MET A 1 45.06 11.39 43.10
CA MET A 1 45.60 11.79 41.79
C MET A 1 44.97 10.88 40.76
N ALA A 2 43.90 11.33 40.12
CA ALA A 2 43.18 10.61 39.08
C ALA A 2 43.31 11.42 37.78
N ALA A 3 43.95 10.82 36.78
CA ALA A 3 44.12 11.40 35.45
C ALA A 3 42.92 11.02 34.60
N ALA A 4 42.12 12.00 34.17
CA ALA A 4 41.03 11.86 33.22
C ALA A 4 41.60 11.90 31.80
N ALA A 5 41.49 10.80 31.08
CA ALA A 5 41.80 10.71 29.65
C ALA A 5 40.58 11.19 28.83
N LEU A 6 40.66 12.37 28.19
CA LEU A 6 39.73 12.87 27.19
C LEU A 6 39.99 12.11 25.88
N ALA A 7 39.07 11.22 25.47
CA ALA A 7 39.06 10.65 24.13
C ALA A 7 38.47 11.66 23.15
N LEU A 8 39.28 12.28 22.34
CA LEU A 8 38.90 13.04 21.14
C LEU A 8 38.34 12.10 20.08
N LEU A 9 37.02 12.05 19.92
CA LEU A 9 36.35 11.45 18.79
C LEU A 9 36.57 12.33 17.55
N SER A 10 37.53 11.92 16.73
CA SER A 10 37.77 12.48 15.41
C SER A 10 36.56 12.21 14.52
N PHE A 11 35.75 13.23 14.27
CA PHE A 11 34.72 13.22 13.23
C PHE A 11 35.44 13.21 11.86
N THR A 12 35.60 12.04 11.28
CA THR A 12 36.04 11.92 9.87
C THR A 12 34.90 12.34 8.97
N ALA A 13 35.05 13.52 8.38
CA ALA A 13 34.18 14.05 7.34
C ALA A 13 34.20 13.16 6.09
N GLY A 14 33.03 12.88 5.52
CA GLY A 14 32.84 12.70 4.10
C GLY A 14 33.27 11.37 3.50
N ALA A 15 32.80 10.23 4.02
CA ALA A 15 32.58 9.10 3.14
C ALA A 15 31.34 9.40 2.28
N ASN A 16 31.50 9.45 0.97
CA ASN A 16 30.41 9.49 -0.01
C ASN A 16 29.60 8.21 0.20
N THR A 17 28.62 8.22 1.10
CA THR A 17 27.72 7.07 1.31
C THR A 17 26.99 6.83 0.00
N PRO A 18 27.17 5.67 -0.64
CA PRO A 18 26.47 5.38 -1.87
C PRO A 18 24.96 5.52 -1.59
N GLY A 19 24.26 6.32 -2.42
CA GLY A 19 22.84 6.58 -2.24
C GLY A 19 22.06 5.27 -2.11
N VAL A 20 21.05 5.27 -1.27
CA VAL A 20 20.21 4.08 -1.03
C VAL A 20 19.41 3.78 -2.30
N ASP A 21 19.36 2.52 -2.70
CA ASP A 21 18.63 2.07 -3.87
C ASP A 21 17.15 1.76 -3.55
N LEU A 22 16.37 1.52 -4.59
CA LEU A 22 14.92 1.25 -4.46
C LEU A 22 14.62 0.03 -3.58
N LEU A 23 15.42 -1.04 -3.71
CA LEU A 23 15.24 -2.26 -2.92
C LEU A 23 15.53 -2.01 -1.43
N GLY A 24 16.59 -1.25 -1.13
CA GLY A 24 16.93 -0.87 0.25
C GLY A 24 15.83 -0.04 0.91
N ILE A 25 15.26 0.92 0.20
CA ILE A 25 14.10 1.70 0.69
C ILE A 25 12.87 0.80 0.89
N TRP A 26 12.60 -0.12 -0.02
CA TRP A 26 11.47 -1.05 0.13
C TRP A 26 11.65 -1.99 1.33
N GLN A 27 12.85 -2.54 1.56
CA GLN A 27 13.13 -3.37 2.72
C GLN A 27 12.95 -2.60 4.04
N GLN A 28 13.38 -1.34 4.08
CA GLN A 28 13.16 -0.45 5.22
C GLN A 28 11.67 -0.18 5.44
N ALA A 29 10.93 0.17 4.37
CA ALA A 29 9.49 0.42 4.43
C ALA A 29 8.71 -0.82 4.88
N ARG A 30 9.10 -2.02 4.44
CA ARG A 30 8.44 -3.29 4.81
C ARG A 30 8.42 -3.54 6.32
N SER A 31 9.41 -3.05 7.05
CA SER A 31 9.49 -3.18 8.50
C SER A 31 8.81 -2.04 9.27
N ALA A 32 8.53 -0.91 8.62
CA ALA A 32 8.08 0.31 9.28
C ALA A 32 6.67 0.76 8.85
N ASP A 33 6.15 0.30 7.71
CA ASP A 33 4.89 0.80 7.15
C ASP A 33 3.67 0.37 7.97
N PRO A 34 2.87 1.33 8.50
CA PRO A 34 1.72 1.02 9.33
C PRO A 34 0.57 0.39 8.54
N VAL A 35 0.45 0.63 7.23
CA VAL A 35 -0.62 0.07 6.39
C VAL A 35 -0.39 -1.43 6.18
N LEU A 36 0.86 -1.84 5.98
CA LEU A 36 1.21 -3.26 5.93
C LEU A 36 1.02 -3.93 7.30
N ALA A 37 1.44 -3.28 8.39
CA ALA A 37 1.24 -3.78 9.75
C ALA A 37 -0.25 -3.94 10.09
N GLU A 38 -1.11 -3.02 9.66
CA GLU A 38 -2.57 -3.13 9.80
C GLU A 38 -3.11 -4.37 9.05
N ALA A 39 -2.67 -4.60 7.82
CA ALA A 39 -3.09 -5.78 7.04
C ALA A 39 -2.69 -7.09 7.74
N GLN A 40 -1.48 -7.15 8.31
CA GLN A 40 -1.00 -8.29 9.09
C GLN A 40 -1.80 -8.48 10.39
N ALA A 41 -2.13 -7.40 11.10
CA ALA A 41 -2.98 -7.46 12.29
C ALA A 41 -4.40 -7.98 11.96
N ARG A 42 -4.98 -7.52 10.85
CA ARG A 42 -6.28 -8.03 10.35
C ARG A 42 -6.22 -9.52 10.00
N ARG A 43 -5.10 -10.00 9.48
CA ARG A 43 -4.85 -11.43 9.29
C ARG A 43 -4.91 -12.18 10.63
N GLY A 44 -4.22 -11.68 11.66
CA GLY A 44 -4.26 -12.26 13.01
C GLY A 44 -5.69 -12.31 13.56
N ILE A 45 -6.48 -11.23 13.42
CA ILE A 45 -7.89 -11.22 13.83
C ILE A 45 -8.68 -12.33 13.14
N GLN A 46 -8.49 -12.54 11.84
CA GLN A 46 -9.23 -13.56 11.11
C GLN A 46 -8.80 -14.98 11.48
N GLN A 47 -7.53 -15.20 11.78
CA GLN A 47 -7.04 -16.47 12.34
C GLN A 47 -7.74 -16.80 13.66
N GLU A 48 -7.83 -15.83 14.57
CA GLU A 48 -8.55 -16.01 15.84
C GLU A 48 -10.05 -16.25 15.66
N ARG A 49 -10.70 -15.63 14.64
CA ARG A 49 -12.09 -15.93 14.30
C ARG A 49 -12.29 -17.38 13.85
N ALA A 50 -11.34 -17.95 13.11
CA ALA A 50 -11.38 -19.37 12.75
C ALA A 50 -11.24 -20.26 13.98
N VAL A 51 -10.37 -19.90 14.95
CA VAL A 51 -10.26 -20.58 16.25
C VAL A 51 -11.57 -20.46 17.04
N GLN A 52 -12.16 -19.27 17.12
CA GLN A 52 -13.44 -19.03 17.78
C GLN A 52 -14.59 -19.82 17.13
N ALA A 53 -14.62 -19.93 15.80
CA ALA A 53 -15.61 -20.74 15.10
C ALA A 53 -15.42 -22.26 15.34
N LYS A 54 -14.20 -22.71 15.61
CA LYS A 54 -13.88 -24.08 15.98
C LYS A 54 -14.23 -24.39 17.45
N ALA A 55 -14.07 -23.41 18.34
CA ALA A 55 -14.22 -23.61 19.79
C ALA A 55 -15.55 -24.26 20.20
N PRO A 56 -16.75 -23.89 19.65
CA PRO A 56 -18.00 -24.55 20.00
C PRO A 56 -18.14 -26.01 19.57
N LEU A 57 -17.20 -26.51 18.75
CA LEU A 57 -17.13 -27.93 18.36
C LEU A 57 -16.26 -28.75 19.34
N LEU A 58 -15.57 -28.09 20.27
CA LEU A 58 -14.74 -28.72 21.29
C LEU A 58 -15.49 -28.80 22.60
N PRO A 59 -15.06 -29.67 23.58
CA PRO A 59 -15.65 -29.73 24.91
C PRO A 59 -15.61 -28.34 25.59
N GLN A 60 -16.74 -27.93 26.18
CA GLN A 60 -16.87 -26.70 26.94
C GLN A 60 -17.08 -27.05 28.40
N LEU A 61 -16.18 -26.62 29.30
CA LEU A 61 -16.30 -26.80 30.74
C LEU A 61 -16.64 -25.47 31.39
N GLN A 62 -17.72 -25.46 32.17
CA GLN A 62 -18.18 -24.29 32.90
C GLN A 62 -18.38 -24.64 34.36
N ALA A 63 -17.92 -23.83 35.29
CA ALA A 63 -18.22 -23.92 36.69
C ALA A 63 -19.18 -22.79 37.09
N SER A 64 -20.13 -23.10 37.99
CA SER A 64 -21.08 -22.14 38.52
C SER A 64 -21.20 -22.23 40.02
N ALA A 65 -21.38 -21.13 40.70
CA ALA A 65 -21.75 -21.03 42.10
C ALA A 65 -22.91 -20.05 42.22
N GLU A 66 -23.98 -20.47 42.83
CA GLU A 66 -25.21 -19.68 42.99
C GLU A 66 -25.62 -19.67 44.47
N ASP A 67 -26.00 -18.49 44.99
CA ASP A 67 -26.58 -18.27 46.31
C ASP A 67 -27.90 -17.55 46.13
N THR A 68 -28.99 -18.26 46.35
CA THR A 68 -30.37 -17.75 46.13
C THR A 68 -31.07 -17.53 47.48
N ARG A 69 -31.73 -16.37 47.61
CA ARG A 69 -32.59 -16.02 48.77
C ARG A 69 -34.01 -15.78 48.29
N GLY A 70 -34.94 -16.58 48.80
CA GLY A 70 -36.36 -16.47 48.52
C GLY A 70 -37.06 -15.50 49.48
N THR A 71 -38.06 -14.78 48.99
CA THR A 71 -39.00 -13.98 49.78
C THR A 71 -40.40 -14.63 49.68
N PRO A 72 -41.26 -14.61 50.74
CA PRO A 72 -41.17 -13.82 51.98
C PRO A 72 -40.34 -14.49 53.12
N ASP A 73 -40.05 -15.80 53.06
CA ASP A 73 -39.55 -16.56 54.24
C ASP A 73 -38.02 -16.49 54.41
N GLY A 74 -37.30 -15.73 53.61
CA GLY A 74 -35.84 -15.60 53.69
C GLY A 74 -35.05 -16.90 53.49
N GLN A 75 -35.68 -17.90 52.89
CA GLN A 75 -35.05 -19.21 52.68
C GLN A 75 -33.82 -19.07 51.74
N ARG A 76 -32.69 -19.60 52.17
CA ARG A 76 -31.42 -19.54 51.47
C ARG A 76 -31.05 -20.91 50.91
N SER A 77 -30.65 -20.94 49.63
CA SER A 77 -30.06 -22.12 49.03
C SER A 77 -28.76 -21.72 48.33
N HIS A 78 -27.77 -22.60 48.34
CA HIS A 78 -26.57 -22.46 47.60
C HIS A 78 -26.33 -23.71 46.74
N ALA A 79 -25.83 -23.48 45.53
CA ALA A 79 -25.48 -24.53 44.59
C ALA A 79 -24.08 -24.25 44.00
N VAL A 80 -23.26 -25.30 43.96
CA VAL A 80 -21.97 -25.28 43.29
C VAL A 80 -21.96 -26.42 42.29
N GLY A 81 -21.62 -26.14 41.04
CA GLY A 81 -21.64 -27.15 40.00
C GLY A 81 -20.60 -26.93 38.91
N ALA A 82 -20.43 -27.97 38.12
CA ALA A 82 -19.63 -27.94 36.90
C ALA A 82 -20.39 -28.65 35.79
N THR A 83 -20.44 -28.03 34.61
CA THR A 83 -21.08 -28.60 33.42
C THR A 83 -20.06 -28.73 32.32
N LEU A 84 -19.86 -29.96 31.81
CA LEU A 84 -19.12 -30.24 30.60
C LEU A 84 -20.10 -30.46 29.44
N THR A 85 -20.04 -29.66 28.41
CA THR A 85 -20.88 -29.79 27.22
C THR A 85 -20.02 -30.07 25.98
N GLN A 86 -20.42 -31.06 25.18
CA GLN A 86 -19.79 -31.42 23.92
C GLN A 86 -20.86 -31.46 22.82
N VAL A 87 -20.63 -30.70 21.77
CA VAL A 87 -21.37 -30.86 20.52
C VAL A 87 -20.85 -32.07 19.78
N LEU A 88 -21.72 -33.02 19.53
CA LEU A 88 -21.39 -34.26 18.81
C LEU A 88 -21.65 -34.13 17.32
N PHE A 89 -22.72 -33.40 16.96
CA PHE A 89 -23.05 -33.09 15.56
C PHE A 89 -23.82 -31.78 15.47
N ASP A 90 -23.30 -30.86 14.64
CA ASP A 90 -23.92 -29.59 14.28
C ASP A 90 -23.40 -29.15 12.90
N LEU A 91 -24.21 -29.36 11.87
CA LEU A 91 -23.82 -29.06 10.50
C LEU A 91 -23.64 -27.52 10.29
N GLY A 92 -24.44 -26.70 10.98
CA GLY A 92 -24.34 -25.25 10.91
C GLY A 92 -22.98 -24.73 11.39
N ARG A 93 -22.53 -25.22 12.55
CA ARG A 93 -21.20 -24.87 13.10
C ARG A 93 -20.05 -25.35 12.19
N LEU A 94 -20.16 -26.55 11.61
CA LEU A 94 -19.15 -27.06 10.68
C LEU A 94 -19.04 -26.18 9.43
N ARG A 95 -20.18 -25.73 8.85
CA ARG A 95 -20.21 -24.86 7.68
C ARG A 95 -19.75 -23.44 8.02
N THR A 96 -20.03 -22.94 9.22
CA THR A 96 -19.48 -21.67 9.72
C THR A 96 -17.96 -21.72 9.84
N LEU A 97 -17.40 -22.79 10.41
CA LEU A 97 -15.96 -22.98 10.48
C LEU A 97 -15.31 -23.03 9.07
N GLU A 98 -15.98 -23.70 8.12
CA GLU A 98 -15.53 -23.73 6.72
C GLU A 98 -15.49 -22.33 6.11
N ALA A 99 -16.53 -21.50 6.35
CA ALA A 99 -16.58 -20.11 5.89
C ALA A 99 -15.43 -19.28 6.49
N GLU A 100 -15.18 -19.38 7.80
CA GLU A 100 -14.11 -18.62 8.46
C GLU A 100 -12.71 -19.02 7.99
N ARG A 101 -12.47 -20.30 7.67
CA ARG A 101 -11.22 -20.76 7.06
C ARG A 101 -11.00 -20.19 5.64
N LYS A 102 -12.07 -20.10 4.83
CA LYS A 102 -11.99 -19.46 3.52
C LYS A 102 -11.69 -17.96 3.65
N LEU A 103 -12.27 -17.29 4.65
CA LEU A 103 -11.96 -15.89 4.96
C LEU A 103 -10.53 -15.69 5.48
N GLU A 104 -9.98 -16.65 6.24
CA GLU A 104 -8.57 -16.67 6.62
C GLU A 104 -7.66 -16.69 5.38
N SER A 105 -7.92 -17.61 4.45
CA SER A 105 -7.20 -17.67 3.17
C SER A 105 -7.39 -16.39 2.33
N ALA A 106 -8.57 -15.77 2.38
CA ALA A 106 -8.82 -14.47 1.74
C ALA A 106 -7.97 -13.37 2.35
N GLN A 107 -7.80 -13.38 3.68
CA GLN A 107 -6.98 -12.40 4.36
C GLN A 107 -5.49 -12.59 4.06
N ASP A 108 -5.00 -13.82 3.88
CA ASP A 108 -3.64 -14.08 3.38
C ASP A 108 -3.41 -13.45 2.00
N ALA A 109 -4.41 -13.55 1.11
CA ALA A 109 -4.34 -12.90 -0.20
C ALA A 109 -4.35 -11.36 -0.09
N ARG A 110 -5.10 -10.78 0.86
CA ARG A 110 -5.09 -9.33 1.12
C ARG A 110 -3.74 -8.83 1.64
N VAL A 111 -3.06 -9.61 2.49
CA VAL A 111 -1.70 -9.26 2.95
C VAL A 111 -0.75 -9.20 1.75
N ARG A 112 -0.81 -10.19 0.83
CA ARG A 112 0.00 -10.14 -0.40
C ARG A 112 -0.34 -8.93 -1.28
N SER A 113 -1.62 -8.54 -1.36
CA SER A 113 -2.00 -7.30 -2.05
C SER A 113 -1.39 -6.07 -1.39
N ALA A 114 -1.43 -5.98 -0.05
CA ALA A 114 -0.84 -4.88 0.70
C ALA A 114 0.69 -4.81 0.54
N GLU A 115 1.39 -5.94 0.41
CA GLU A 115 2.83 -5.99 0.11
C GLU A 115 3.12 -5.42 -1.29
N GLN A 116 2.31 -5.75 -2.30
CA GLN A 116 2.45 -5.18 -3.66
C GLN A 116 2.12 -3.69 -3.68
N ASP A 117 1.08 -3.27 -2.95
CA ASP A 117 0.70 -1.87 -2.82
C ASP A 117 1.80 -1.05 -2.13
N LEU A 118 2.45 -1.62 -1.10
CA LEU A 118 3.63 -1.02 -0.48
C LEU A 118 4.77 -0.84 -1.48
N ALA A 119 5.10 -1.87 -2.26
CA ALA A 119 6.15 -1.79 -3.27
C ALA A 119 5.87 -0.68 -4.29
N ALA A 120 4.62 -0.54 -4.73
CA ALA A 120 4.21 0.53 -5.65
C ALA A 120 4.23 1.91 -4.99
N ARG A 121 3.84 2.06 -3.73
CA ARG A 121 3.94 3.33 -2.97
C ARG A 121 5.41 3.76 -2.81
N VAL A 122 6.27 2.82 -2.45
CA VAL A 122 7.72 3.05 -2.35
C VAL A 122 8.29 3.48 -3.70
N ALA A 123 7.94 2.79 -4.80
CA ALA A 123 8.41 3.15 -6.13
C ALA A 123 7.96 4.56 -6.53
N ARG A 124 6.68 4.93 -6.29
CA ARG A 124 6.19 6.28 -6.56
C ARG A 124 6.92 7.34 -5.74
N ALA A 125 7.13 7.10 -4.45
CA ALA A 125 7.84 8.04 -3.58
C ALA A 125 9.32 8.17 -3.97
N TYR A 126 9.98 7.06 -4.30
CA TYR A 126 11.38 7.03 -4.74
C TYR A 126 11.59 7.83 -6.03
N PHE A 127 10.84 7.51 -7.10
CA PHE A 127 10.95 8.22 -8.37
C PHE A 127 10.39 9.64 -8.31
N GLY A 128 9.39 9.89 -7.46
CA GLY A 128 8.91 11.24 -7.16
C GLY A 128 9.98 12.12 -6.53
N LEU A 129 10.74 11.59 -5.56
CA LEU A 129 11.85 12.30 -4.95
C LEU A 129 12.99 12.57 -5.95
N LEU A 130 13.35 11.59 -6.79
CA LEU A 130 14.34 11.79 -7.85
C LEU A 130 13.90 12.85 -8.87
N SER A 131 12.60 12.86 -9.25
CA SER A 131 12.05 13.89 -10.14
C SER A 131 12.12 15.28 -9.52
N ALA A 132 11.79 15.41 -8.23
CA ALA A 132 11.87 16.69 -7.52
C ALA A 132 13.33 17.18 -7.38
N GLN A 133 14.29 16.27 -7.16
CA GLN A 133 15.72 16.60 -7.15
C GLN A 133 16.21 17.10 -8.52
N ALA A 134 15.83 16.42 -9.60
CA ALA A 134 16.18 16.83 -10.96
C ALA A 134 15.56 18.18 -11.32
N ALA A 135 14.28 18.38 -10.95
CA ALA A 135 13.57 19.66 -11.18
C ALA A 135 14.26 20.82 -10.45
N LEU A 136 14.68 20.63 -9.19
CA LEU A 136 15.41 21.65 -8.45
C LEU A 136 16.78 21.96 -9.10
N ALA A 137 17.54 20.95 -9.51
CA ALA A 137 18.83 21.13 -10.16
C ALA A 137 18.68 21.92 -11.47
N THR A 138 17.65 21.61 -12.28
CA THR A 138 17.32 22.35 -13.50
C THR A 138 16.89 23.80 -13.22
N ALA A 139 16.05 24.01 -12.19
CA ALA A 139 15.61 25.36 -11.78
C ALA A 139 16.80 26.22 -11.33
N GLN A 140 17.71 25.70 -10.51
CA GLN A 140 18.92 26.38 -10.06
C GLN A 140 19.87 26.74 -11.23
N THR A 141 20.05 25.80 -12.17
CA THR A 141 20.87 26.05 -13.36
C THR A 141 20.25 27.16 -14.22
N ASN A 142 18.95 27.14 -14.39
CA ASN A 142 18.20 28.16 -15.14
C ASN A 142 18.25 29.54 -14.46
N GLU A 143 18.07 29.59 -13.14
CA GLU A 143 18.21 30.82 -12.34
C GLU A 143 19.61 31.43 -12.49
N ALA A 144 20.66 30.60 -12.38
CA ALA A 144 22.04 31.04 -12.55
C ALA A 144 22.28 31.62 -13.97
N ALA A 145 21.71 30.97 -15.00
CA ALA A 145 21.82 31.47 -16.38
C ALA A 145 21.15 32.84 -16.55
N TYR A 146 19.96 33.04 -15.98
CA TYR A 146 19.28 34.34 -16.03
C TYR A 146 19.98 35.40 -15.16
N ALA A 147 20.55 35.04 -14.01
CA ALA A 147 21.35 35.97 -13.20
C ALA A 147 22.56 36.49 -13.97
N GLN A 148 23.26 35.58 -14.67
CA GLN A 148 24.40 35.98 -15.54
C GLN A 148 23.95 36.89 -16.67
N GLN A 149 22.80 36.58 -17.34
CA GLN A 149 22.29 37.41 -18.42
C GLN A 149 21.82 38.79 -17.94
N ALA A 150 21.20 38.85 -16.73
CA ALA A 150 20.82 40.14 -16.14
C ALA A 150 22.03 41.03 -15.84
N ALA A 151 23.09 40.45 -15.26
CA ALA A 151 24.35 41.13 -15.01
C ALA A 151 25.02 41.61 -16.33
N HIS A 152 25.03 40.75 -17.36
CA HIS A 152 25.57 41.09 -18.69
C HIS A 152 24.80 42.20 -19.35
N SER A 153 23.45 42.17 -19.34
CA SER A 153 22.60 43.24 -19.89
C SER A 153 22.80 44.56 -19.17
N GLN A 154 22.96 44.53 -17.83
CA GLN A 154 23.24 45.73 -17.04
C GLN A 154 24.58 46.36 -17.42
N ALA A 155 25.66 45.59 -17.51
CA ALA A 155 26.98 46.08 -17.88
C ALA A 155 27.00 46.70 -19.31
N ARG A 156 26.28 46.06 -20.25
CA ARG A 156 26.16 46.58 -21.62
C ARG A 156 25.33 47.87 -21.68
N PHE A 157 24.31 48.03 -20.84
CA PHE A 157 23.54 49.26 -20.73
C PHE A 157 24.39 50.42 -20.19
N GLU A 158 25.19 50.17 -19.15
CA GLU A 158 26.14 51.15 -18.61
C GLU A 158 27.19 51.59 -19.63
N ALA A 159 27.54 50.70 -20.56
CA ALA A 159 28.43 51.00 -21.69
C ALA A 159 27.68 51.67 -22.88
N GLY A 160 26.34 51.92 -22.80
CA GLY A 160 25.55 52.53 -23.86
C GLY A 160 25.25 51.61 -25.07
N LEU A 161 25.44 50.28 -24.92
CA LEU A 161 25.36 49.30 -26.01
C LEU A 161 23.98 48.62 -26.16
N VAL A 162 23.09 48.75 -25.19
CA VAL A 162 21.73 48.16 -25.20
C VAL A 162 20.73 49.13 -24.59
N ALA A 163 19.43 48.89 -24.84
CA ALA A 163 18.34 49.70 -24.30
C ALA A 163 18.00 49.25 -22.85
N GLN A 164 17.42 50.16 -22.06
CA GLN A 164 16.95 49.86 -20.70
C GLN A 164 15.93 48.73 -20.69
N VAL A 165 15.11 48.57 -21.73
CA VAL A 165 14.13 47.49 -21.83
C VAL A 165 14.79 46.10 -21.81
N ASP A 166 15.98 45.93 -22.36
CA ASP A 166 16.72 44.64 -22.32
C ASP A 166 17.16 44.28 -20.90
N VAL A 167 17.53 45.30 -20.10
CA VAL A 167 17.87 45.13 -18.68
C VAL A 167 16.65 44.70 -17.89
N GLU A 168 15.52 45.41 -18.04
CA GLU A 168 14.30 45.12 -17.29
C GLU A 168 13.71 43.76 -17.69
N GLN A 169 13.79 43.34 -18.95
CA GLN A 169 13.42 41.99 -19.36
C GLN A 169 14.31 40.96 -18.69
N SER A 170 15.64 41.09 -18.71
CA SER A 170 16.55 40.14 -18.09
C SER A 170 16.34 40.03 -16.58
N ARG A 171 16.07 41.16 -15.90
CA ARG A 171 15.71 41.16 -14.45
C ARG A 171 14.39 40.44 -14.19
N THR A 172 13.38 40.61 -15.06
CA THR A 172 12.08 39.93 -14.94
C THR A 172 12.25 38.42 -15.06
N TYR A 173 12.97 37.95 -16.08
CA TYR A 173 13.23 36.49 -16.21
C TYR A 173 14.02 35.93 -15.04
N HIS A 174 14.99 36.66 -14.51
CA HIS A 174 15.73 36.23 -13.31
C HIS A 174 14.80 36.16 -12.07
N ALA A 175 13.93 37.16 -11.86
CA ALA A 175 12.98 37.16 -10.74
C ALA A 175 11.98 35.98 -10.84
N LEU A 176 11.48 35.69 -12.04
CA LEU A 176 10.62 34.52 -12.27
C LEU A 176 11.36 33.20 -12.02
N ALA A 177 12.62 33.08 -12.45
CA ALA A 177 13.43 31.88 -12.23
C ALA A 177 13.69 31.63 -10.72
N ARG A 178 13.94 32.69 -9.93
CA ARG A 178 14.02 32.57 -8.46
C ARG A 178 12.73 31.99 -7.86
N GLY A 179 11.56 32.50 -8.30
CA GLY A 179 10.27 31.95 -7.87
C GLY A 179 10.12 30.45 -8.21
N ASN A 180 10.56 30.04 -9.39
CA ASN A 180 10.56 28.63 -9.79
C ASN A 180 11.52 27.77 -8.95
N THR A 181 12.68 28.31 -8.55
CA THR A 181 13.62 27.61 -7.66
C THR A 181 13.00 27.37 -6.27
N GLU A 182 12.33 28.37 -5.71
CA GLU A 182 11.63 28.24 -4.43
C GLU A 182 10.49 27.18 -4.51
N GLN A 183 9.72 27.17 -5.58
CA GLN A 183 8.68 26.15 -5.82
C GLN A 183 9.30 24.74 -5.91
N ALA A 184 10.44 24.60 -6.60
CA ALA A 184 11.14 23.33 -6.72
C ALA A 184 11.72 22.86 -5.38
N GLN A 185 12.19 23.79 -4.52
CA GLN A 185 12.64 23.47 -3.15
C GLN A 185 11.48 22.95 -2.28
N GLN A 186 10.31 23.60 -2.38
CA GLN A 186 9.11 23.14 -1.68
C GLN A 186 8.69 21.74 -2.16
N ALA A 187 8.63 21.51 -3.47
CA ALA A 187 8.29 20.19 -4.03
C ALA A 187 9.27 19.10 -3.58
N LEU A 188 10.56 19.42 -3.47
CA LEU A 188 11.56 18.51 -2.93
C LEU A 188 11.31 18.19 -1.44
N ALA A 189 10.93 19.18 -0.64
CA ALA A 189 10.60 18.97 0.77
C ALA A 189 9.37 18.07 0.92
N GLU A 190 8.33 18.29 0.13
CA GLU A 190 7.12 17.46 0.08
C GLU A 190 7.44 16.01 -0.33
N ALA A 191 8.26 15.82 -1.37
CA ALA A 191 8.67 14.47 -1.81
C ALA A 191 9.51 13.73 -0.75
N ARG A 192 10.34 14.45 0.00
CA ARG A 192 11.08 13.88 1.15
C ARG A 192 10.15 13.46 2.28
N ALA A 193 9.15 14.28 2.59
CA ALA A 193 8.14 13.96 3.60
C ALA A 193 7.30 12.75 3.20
N ALA A 194 6.89 12.63 1.94
CA ALA A 194 6.16 11.48 1.42
C ALA A 194 6.95 10.16 1.52
N LEU A 195 8.26 10.20 1.27
CA LEU A 195 9.11 9.02 1.48
C LEU A 195 9.30 8.70 2.97
N ALA A 196 9.45 9.72 3.80
CA ALA A 196 9.59 9.57 5.25
C ALA A 196 8.32 8.99 5.89
N GLU A 197 7.12 9.34 5.39
CA GLU A 197 5.84 8.75 5.83
C GLU A 197 5.84 7.22 5.67
N ILE A 198 6.35 6.71 4.56
CA ILE A 198 6.34 5.27 4.27
C ILE A 198 7.45 4.54 5.04
N THR A 199 8.63 5.16 5.19
CA THR A 199 9.80 4.53 5.82
C THR A 199 9.89 4.76 7.33
N GLY A 200 9.12 5.73 7.87
CA GLY A 200 9.22 6.17 9.27
C GLY A 200 10.53 6.89 9.61
N GLN A 201 11.36 7.22 8.63
CA GLN A 201 12.68 7.83 8.82
C GLN A 201 12.90 8.97 7.82
N THR A 202 13.82 9.88 8.15
CA THR A 202 14.22 10.95 7.23
C THR A 202 14.75 10.35 5.92
N ALA A 203 14.29 10.88 4.79
CA ALA A 203 14.66 10.39 3.47
C ALA A 203 16.20 10.48 3.27
N PRO A 204 16.88 9.34 2.99
CA PRO A 204 18.31 9.33 2.73
C PRO A 204 18.63 9.90 1.34
N ALA A 205 19.92 10.07 1.03
CA ALA A 205 20.34 10.30 -0.34
C ALA A 205 19.99 9.07 -1.19
N LEU A 206 19.28 9.29 -2.32
CA LEU A 206 18.85 8.22 -3.22
C LEU A 206 19.86 8.03 -4.35
N ARG A 207 19.90 6.81 -4.88
CA ARG A 207 20.67 6.48 -6.07
C ARG A 207 19.92 6.93 -7.33
N PRO A 208 20.50 7.82 -8.17
CA PRO A 208 19.82 8.31 -9.38
C PRO A 208 19.76 7.24 -10.48
N LEU A 209 18.93 7.47 -11.50
CA LEU A 209 18.88 6.64 -12.69
C LEU A 209 20.17 6.74 -13.50
N ALA A 210 20.59 5.65 -14.13
CA ALA A 210 21.69 5.64 -15.09
C ALA A 210 21.42 6.63 -16.23
N SER A 211 22.45 7.27 -16.77
CA SER A 211 22.34 8.26 -17.86
C SER A 211 21.65 7.67 -19.10
N ALA A 212 22.01 6.44 -19.48
CA ALA A 212 21.38 5.70 -20.56
C ALA A 212 20.36 4.72 -20.01
N LEU A 213 19.09 4.88 -20.40
CA LEU A 213 18.02 3.93 -20.08
C LEU A 213 17.65 3.12 -21.33
N PRO A 214 17.57 1.79 -21.26
CA PRO A 214 17.02 1.00 -22.36
C PRO A 214 15.52 1.25 -22.48
N ALA A 215 15.12 1.92 -23.57
CA ALA A 215 13.70 2.18 -23.88
C ALA A 215 13.10 0.92 -24.53
N LEU A 216 12.72 -0.08 -23.72
CA LEU A 216 12.18 -1.35 -24.17
C LEU A 216 10.65 -1.38 -23.98
N PRO A 217 9.89 -1.90 -24.96
CA PRO A 217 8.45 -2.16 -24.81
C PRO A 217 8.21 -3.21 -23.69
N PRO A 218 6.97 -3.36 -23.21
CA PRO A 218 6.65 -4.41 -22.25
C PRO A 218 6.82 -5.80 -22.88
N GLU A 219 7.28 -6.76 -22.10
CA GLU A 219 7.34 -8.18 -22.47
C GLU A 219 6.44 -8.97 -21.52
N PRO A 220 5.42 -9.68 -22.06
CA PRO A 220 5.00 -9.81 -23.48
C PRO A 220 4.46 -8.48 -24.05
N ALA A 221 4.57 -8.31 -25.38
CA ALA A 221 4.06 -7.12 -26.08
C ALA A 221 2.51 -7.09 -26.16
N ASP A 222 1.87 -8.25 -26.09
CA ASP A 222 0.41 -8.37 -26.13
C ASP A 222 -0.20 -7.99 -24.78
N VAL A 223 -1.08 -7.00 -24.78
CA VAL A 223 -1.83 -6.56 -23.60
C VAL A 223 -2.75 -7.66 -23.03
N GLN A 224 -3.23 -8.57 -23.88
CA GLN A 224 -4.13 -9.65 -23.44
C GLN A 224 -3.40 -10.64 -22.52
N ALA A 225 -2.14 -10.94 -22.79
CA ALA A 225 -1.33 -11.77 -21.90
C ALA A 225 -1.21 -11.19 -20.49
N TRP A 226 -1.03 -9.86 -20.37
CA TRP A 226 -1.02 -9.15 -19.09
C TRP A 226 -2.39 -9.18 -18.39
N VAL A 227 -3.47 -9.03 -19.17
CA VAL A 227 -4.83 -9.12 -18.62
C VAL A 227 -5.11 -10.53 -18.09
N GLU A 228 -4.75 -11.56 -18.82
CA GLU A 228 -4.93 -12.95 -18.39
C GLU A 228 -4.13 -13.24 -17.11
N GLN A 229 -2.86 -12.80 -17.06
CA GLN A 229 -2.03 -12.92 -15.87
C GLN A 229 -2.69 -12.21 -14.66
N ALA A 230 -3.17 -10.98 -14.83
CA ALA A 230 -3.84 -10.24 -13.77
C ALA A 230 -5.09 -10.97 -13.29
N LEU A 231 -5.92 -11.46 -14.21
CA LEU A 231 -7.14 -12.17 -13.85
C LEU A 231 -6.88 -13.49 -13.13
N GLN A 232 -5.75 -14.14 -13.36
CA GLN A 232 -5.38 -15.40 -12.70
C GLN A 232 -4.66 -15.17 -11.37
N ALA A 233 -3.67 -14.28 -11.34
CA ALA A 233 -2.68 -14.19 -10.27
C ALA A 233 -2.89 -13.02 -9.31
N HIS A 234 -3.73 -12.01 -9.65
CA HIS A 234 -3.84 -10.81 -8.83
C HIS A 234 -4.38 -11.12 -7.43
N PRO A 235 -3.65 -10.77 -6.31
CA PRO A 235 -4.01 -11.18 -4.95
C PRO A 235 -5.38 -10.66 -4.50
N GLN A 236 -5.76 -9.45 -4.89
CA GLN A 236 -7.06 -8.87 -4.54
C GLN A 236 -8.23 -9.66 -5.17
N LEU A 237 -8.08 -10.12 -6.43
CA LEU A 237 -9.09 -10.98 -7.05
C LEU A 237 -9.17 -12.36 -6.39
N ALA A 238 -8.04 -12.91 -5.97
CA ALA A 238 -8.01 -14.16 -5.20
C ALA A 238 -8.73 -13.99 -3.84
N ALA A 239 -8.53 -12.88 -3.14
CA ALA A 239 -9.22 -12.59 -1.89
C ALA A 239 -10.75 -12.50 -2.08
N LEU A 240 -11.22 -11.83 -3.14
CA LEU A 240 -12.64 -11.70 -3.43
C LEU A 240 -13.27 -13.03 -3.84
N ARG A 241 -12.59 -13.87 -4.65
CA ARG A 241 -13.07 -15.22 -4.97
C ARG A 241 -13.24 -16.09 -3.74
N LEU A 242 -12.29 -16.03 -2.79
CA LEU A 242 -12.39 -16.73 -1.51
C LEU A 242 -13.52 -16.14 -0.64
N GLY A 243 -13.78 -14.85 -0.74
CA GLY A 243 -14.93 -14.21 -0.11
C GLY A 243 -16.27 -14.73 -0.62
N VAL A 244 -16.41 -14.89 -1.95
CA VAL A 244 -17.59 -15.50 -2.58
C VAL A 244 -17.76 -16.95 -2.10
N ALA A 245 -16.68 -17.73 -2.12
CA ALA A 245 -16.70 -19.12 -1.66
C ALA A 245 -17.06 -19.25 -0.16
N ALA A 246 -16.64 -18.27 0.68
CA ALA A 246 -17.07 -18.20 2.07
C ALA A 246 -18.58 -17.88 2.19
N GLY A 247 -19.11 -17.00 1.32
CA GLY A 247 -20.53 -16.71 1.20
C GLY A 247 -21.36 -17.97 0.88
N GLU A 248 -20.89 -18.83 0.00
CA GLU A 248 -21.52 -20.13 -0.29
C GLU A 248 -21.55 -21.03 0.95
N SER A 249 -20.47 -21.09 1.72
CA SER A 249 -20.45 -21.84 2.98
C SER A 249 -21.41 -21.24 4.02
N ARG A 250 -21.60 -19.92 4.06
CA ARG A 250 -22.61 -19.25 4.91
C ARG A 250 -24.04 -19.60 4.49
N ILE A 251 -24.32 -19.69 3.19
CA ILE A 251 -25.63 -20.18 2.70
C ILE A 251 -25.85 -21.63 3.20
N ALA A 252 -24.82 -22.48 3.10
CA ALA A 252 -24.91 -23.85 3.60
C ALA A 252 -25.11 -23.91 5.13
N ALA A 253 -24.47 -23.00 5.89
CA ALA A 253 -24.66 -22.85 7.33
C ALA A 253 -26.10 -22.40 7.66
N ALA A 254 -26.65 -21.44 6.93
CA ALA A 254 -28.03 -20.97 7.12
C ALA A 254 -29.06 -22.09 6.79
N ARG A 255 -28.83 -22.88 5.75
CA ARG A 255 -29.67 -24.07 5.43
C ARG A 255 -29.60 -25.13 6.52
N ALA A 256 -28.41 -25.31 7.12
CA ALA A 256 -28.21 -26.27 8.20
C ALA A 256 -28.98 -25.94 9.50
N ALA A 257 -29.58 -24.75 9.62
CA ALA A 257 -30.53 -24.41 10.70
C ALA A 257 -31.80 -25.29 10.69
N HIS A 258 -32.09 -26.03 9.63
CA HIS A 258 -33.11 -27.08 9.58
C HIS A 258 -32.58 -28.48 9.96
N ALA A 259 -31.27 -28.64 10.06
CA ALA A 259 -30.67 -29.94 10.37
C ALA A 259 -30.76 -30.27 11.88
N PRO A 260 -30.83 -31.55 12.24
CA PRO A 260 -30.76 -31.94 13.64
C PRO A 260 -29.39 -31.60 14.24
N THR A 261 -29.40 -31.25 15.54
CA THR A 261 -28.17 -31.09 16.34
C THR A 261 -28.12 -32.11 17.44
N LEU A 262 -26.95 -32.65 17.72
CA LEU A 262 -26.70 -33.63 18.77
C LEU A 262 -25.64 -33.09 19.72
N SER A 263 -25.94 -33.07 21.02
CA SER A 263 -25.01 -32.69 22.09
C SER A 263 -25.05 -33.64 23.23
N ALA A 264 -23.92 -33.76 23.95
CA ALA A 264 -23.82 -34.46 25.22
C ALA A 264 -23.46 -33.47 26.33
N SER A 265 -24.05 -33.60 27.49
CA SER A 265 -23.67 -32.84 28.68
C SER A 265 -23.43 -33.76 29.87
N LEU A 266 -22.47 -33.41 30.69
CA LEU A 266 -22.19 -34.00 31.99
C LEU A 266 -22.28 -32.89 33.03
N ASP A 267 -23.34 -32.94 33.82
CA ASP A 267 -23.63 -31.95 34.85
C ASP A 267 -23.37 -32.52 36.21
N SER A 268 -22.50 -31.92 37.02
CA SER A 268 -22.24 -32.32 38.39
C SER A 268 -22.53 -31.12 39.30
N GLN A 269 -23.51 -31.26 40.20
CA GLN A 269 -23.97 -30.19 41.08
C GLN A 269 -24.08 -30.69 42.53
N ARG A 270 -23.70 -29.82 43.46
CA ARG A 270 -23.93 -29.99 44.90
C ARG A 270 -24.76 -28.83 45.39
N THR A 271 -25.88 -29.16 46.02
CA THR A 271 -26.82 -28.18 46.57
C THR A 271 -26.85 -28.24 48.10
N GLY A 272 -27.06 -27.10 48.76
CA GLY A 272 -27.17 -26.95 50.20
C GLY A 272 -27.99 -25.75 50.64
N GLY A 273 -28.25 -25.61 51.90
CA GLY A 273 -29.02 -24.52 52.49
C GLY A 273 -30.36 -24.95 53.08
N PRO A 274 -30.98 -24.12 53.95
CA PRO A 274 -32.23 -24.42 54.64
C PRO A 274 -33.43 -24.56 53.71
N ALA A 275 -33.40 -23.98 52.50
CA ALA A 275 -34.43 -24.13 51.49
C ALA A 275 -34.42 -25.51 50.79
N ILE A 276 -33.42 -26.33 51.00
CA ILE A 276 -33.28 -27.65 50.39
C ILE A 276 -33.75 -28.72 51.37
N ALA A 277 -34.53 -29.70 50.92
CA ALA A 277 -34.95 -30.81 51.73
C ALA A 277 -33.77 -31.57 52.35
N ASP A 278 -33.87 -32.01 53.63
CA ASP A 278 -32.78 -32.61 54.37
C ASP A 278 -32.16 -33.84 53.68
N ASN A 279 -32.97 -34.62 52.94
CA ASN A 279 -32.50 -35.77 52.16
C ASN A 279 -31.67 -35.42 50.92
N GLN A 280 -31.65 -34.13 50.51
CA GLN A 280 -30.90 -33.63 49.35
C GLN A 280 -29.72 -32.71 49.74
N ARG A 281 -29.68 -32.23 51.00
CA ARG A 281 -28.60 -31.34 51.48
C ARG A 281 -27.24 -32.01 51.37
N GLY A 282 -26.27 -31.34 50.75
CA GLY A 282 -24.90 -31.79 50.65
C GLY A 282 -24.68 -32.98 49.73
N ARG A 283 -25.69 -33.46 49.02
CA ARG A 283 -25.55 -34.51 48.01
C ARG A 283 -24.98 -33.97 46.72
N SER A 284 -24.02 -34.66 46.15
CA SER A 284 -23.57 -34.45 44.78
C SER A 284 -24.47 -35.26 43.85
N GLN A 285 -25.03 -34.59 42.84
CA GLN A 285 -25.75 -35.23 41.74
C GLN A 285 -24.94 -35.10 40.47
N THR A 286 -24.72 -36.19 39.75
CA THR A 286 -24.08 -36.18 38.44
C THR A 286 -25.08 -36.71 37.42
N LEU A 287 -25.31 -35.95 36.36
CA LEU A 287 -26.24 -36.30 35.29
C LEU A 287 -25.49 -36.29 33.95
N LEU A 288 -25.57 -37.40 33.25
CA LEU A 288 -25.14 -37.48 31.83
C LEU A 288 -26.38 -37.41 30.95
N ALA A 289 -26.42 -36.47 30.06
CA ALA A 289 -27.52 -36.30 29.10
C ALA A 289 -27.00 -36.26 27.67
N VAL A 290 -27.71 -36.92 26.75
CA VAL A 290 -27.53 -36.76 25.30
C VAL A 290 -28.79 -36.17 24.75
N ARG A 291 -28.68 -35.06 24.06
CA ARG A 291 -29.79 -34.29 23.52
C ARG A 291 -29.76 -34.22 22.01
N LEU A 292 -30.81 -34.73 21.39
CA LEU A 292 -31.08 -34.51 19.94
C LEU A 292 -32.16 -33.43 19.82
N THR A 293 -31.83 -32.36 19.09
CA THR A 293 -32.78 -31.27 18.80
C THR A 293 -33.05 -31.21 17.30
N VAL A 294 -34.32 -31.27 16.89
CA VAL A 294 -34.75 -31.18 15.50
C VAL A 294 -35.69 -29.98 15.37
N PRO A 295 -35.30 -28.88 14.74
CA PRO A 295 -36.17 -27.71 14.55
C PRO A 295 -37.18 -28.01 13.45
N LEU A 296 -38.47 -28.15 13.83
CA LEU A 296 -39.56 -28.45 12.88
C LEU A 296 -40.14 -27.20 12.21
N PHE A 297 -40.27 -26.10 12.97
CA PHE A 297 -40.78 -24.84 12.47
C PHE A 297 -40.24 -23.66 13.26
N ALA A 298 -39.74 -22.63 12.55
CA ALA A 298 -39.12 -21.44 13.12
C ALA A 298 -39.79 -20.14 12.62
N GLY A 299 -41.11 -20.16 12.36
CA GLY A 299 -41.83 -18.97 11.94
C GLY A 299 -41.36 -18.31 10.65
N GLY A 300 -40.68 -19.06 9.77
CA GLY A 300 -40.10 -18.52 8.53
C GLY A 300 -38.69 -17.94 8.67
N ALA A 301 -38.12 -17.85 9.90
CA ALA A 301 -36.80 -17.25 10.15
C ALA A 301 -35.69 -17.95 9.36
N THR A 302 -35.67 -19.28 9.32
CA THR A 302 -34.64 -20.04 8.59
C THR A 302 -34.67 -19.76 7.08
N ALA A 303 -35.88 -19.76 6.48
CA ALA A 303 -36.04 -19.46 5.05
C ALA A 303 -35.58 -18.02 4.73
N SER A 304 -35.89 -17.06 5.61
CA SER A 304 -35.42 -15.68 5.48
C SER A 304 -33.91 -15.58 5.65
N GLY A 305 -33.31 -16.27 6.62
CA GLY A 305 -31.86 -16.31 6.81
C GLY A 305 -31.11 -16.89 5.60
N VAL A 306 -31.66 -17.95 4.96
CA VAL A 306 -31.08 -18.50 3.72
C VAL A 306 -31.14 -17.46 2.59
N ARG A 307 -32.26 -16.73 2.42
CA ARG A 307 -32.34 -15.67 1.39
C ARG A 307 -31.37 -14.52 1.68
N ALA A 308 -31.25 -14.09 2.96
CA ALA A 308 -30.29 -13.06 3.35
C ALA A 308 -28.86 -13.48 2.99
N ALA A 309 -28.44 -14.70 3.37
CA ALA A 309 -27.10 -15.21 3.03
C ALA A 309 -26.90 -15.34 1.51
N ALA A 310 -27.94 -15.63 0.73
CA ALA A 310 -27.89 -15.66 -0.72
C ALA A 310 -27.62 -14.25 -1.30
N PHE A 311 -28.35 -13.23 -0.84
CA PHE A 311 -28.11 -11.85 -1.24
C PHE A 311 -26.72 -11.32 -0.82
N GLU A 312 -26.21 -11.73 0.34
CA GLU A 312 -24.84 -11.41 0.75
C GLU A 312 -23.80 -12.01 -0.22
N ARG A 313 -23.99 -13.29 -0.63
CA ARG A 313 -23.14 -13.92 -1.63
C ARG A 313 -23.23 -13.21 -2.98
N ASP A 314 -24.43 -12.82 -3.42
CA ASP A 314 -24.64 -12.13 -4.70
C ASP A 314 -23.94 -10.76 -4.67
N ALA A 315 -24.03 -10.01 -3.55
CA ALA A 315 -23.28 -8.76 -3.38
C ALA A 315 -21.76 -8.94 -3.47
N LEU A 316 -21.21 -10.03 -2.90
CA LEU A 316 -19.79 -10.37 -3.02
C LEU A 316 -19.41 -10.75 -4.45
N GLN A 317 -20.30 -11.40 -5.20
CA GLN A 317 -20.08 -11.75 -6.59
C GLN A 317 -20.04 -10.53 -7.50
N GLU A 318 -20.93 -9.56 -7.29
CA GLU A 318 -20.92 -8.30 -8.02
C GLU A 318 -19.67 -7.45 -7.66
N ALA A 319 -19.23 -7.47 -6.40
CA ALA A 319 -17.98 -6.83 -5.99
C ALA A 319 -16.75 -7.47 -6.69
N LEU A 320 -16.73 -8.80 -6.85
CA LEU A 320 -15.69 -9.50 -7.61
C LEU A 320 -15.69 -9.08 -9.08
N GLU A 321 -16.88 -8.99 -9.71
CA GLU A 321 -16.98 -8.60 -11.13
C GLU A 321 -16.58 -7.13 -11.33
N ALA A 322 -16.95 -6.23 -10.40
CA ALA A 322 -16.53 -4.84 -10.43
C ALA A 322 -14.99 -4.72 -10.36
N GLU A 323 -14.37 -5.44 -9.42
CA GLU A 323 -12.91 -5.45 -9.29
C GLU A 323 -12.22 -6.08 -10.52
N ARG A 324 -12.78 -7.16 -11.08
CA ARG A 324 -12.29 -7.77 -12.32
C ARG A 324 -12.20 -6.75 -13.45
N ARG A 325 -13.27 -5.99 -13.67
CA ARG A 325 -13.31 -4.92 -14.70
C ARG A 325 -12.31 -3.80 -14.39
N ALA A 326 -12.18 -3.42 -13.14
CA ALA A 326 -11.21 -2.40 -12.72
C ALA A 326 -9.78 -2.85 -13.01
N ARG A 327 -9.42 -4.11 -12.73
CA ARG A 327 -8.08 -4.66 -13.04
C ARG A 327 -7.81 -4.74 -14.53
N VAL A 328 -8.78 -5.16 -15.34
CA VAL A 328 -8.62 -5.16 -16.80
C VAL A 328 -8.29 -3.75 -17.32
N ARG A 329 -9.06 -2.75 -16.88
CA ARG A 329 -8.82 -1.35 -17.25
C ARG A 329 -7.45 -0.88 -16.78
N GLU A 330 -7.06 -1.18 -15.55
CA GLU A 330 -5.77 -0.77 -14.98
C GLU A 330 -4.60 -1.33 -15.77
N VAL A 331 -4.63 -2.64 -16.10
CA VAL A 331 -3.60 -3.28 -16.94
C VAL A 331 -3.48 -2.59 -18.30
N GLN A 332 -4.61 -2.31 -18.95
CA GLN A 332 -4.62 -1.64 -20.26
C GLN A 332 -4.01 -0.23 -20.18
N VAL A 333 -4.35 0.53 -19.13
CA VAL A 333 -3.81 1.88 -18.89
C VAL A 333 -2.30 1.82 -18.65
N GLN A 334 -1.83 0.92 -17.79
CA GLN A 334 -0.40 0.83 -17.46
C GLN A 334 0.42 0.28 -18.63
N HIS A 335 -0.13 -0.67 -19.39
CA HIS A 335 0.52 -1.15 -20.62
C HIS A 335 0.70 -0.01 -21.63
N GLN A 336 -0.35 0.77 -21.87
CA GLN A 336 -0.27 1.94 -22.75
C GLN A 336 0.68 3.01 -22.21
N ALA A 337 0.76 3.20 -20.89
CA ALA A 337 1.70 4.13 -20.25
C ALA A 337 3.16 3.74 -20.51
N VAL A 338 3.50 2.43 -20.49
CA VAL A 338 4.84 1.96 -20.85
C VAL A 338 5.16 2.24 -22.31
N LEU A 339 4.23 1.94 -23.25
CA LEU A 339 4.43 2.20 -24.69
C LEU A 339 4.61 3.69 -24.97
N SER A 340 3.76 4.52 -24.38
CA SER A 340 3.87 5.99 -24.49
C SER A 340 5.16 6.50 -23.86
N GLY A 341 5.61 5.90 -22.74
CA GLY A 341 6.87 6.22 -22.08
C GLY A 341 8.08 5.98 -22.97
N VAL A 342 8.10 4.88 -23.73
CA VAL A 342 9.18 4.60 -24.72
C VAL A 342 9.25 5.71 -25.78
N ALA A 343 8.12 6.08 -26.38
CA ALA A 343 8.07 7.14 -27.38
C ALA A 343 8.46 8.51 -26.80
N LEU A 344 8.00 8.81 -25.58
CA LEU A 344 8.29 10.05 -24.88
C LEU A 344 9.78 10.19 -24.54
N LEU A 345 10.44 9.09 -24.11
CA LEU A 345 11.89 9.09 -23.88
C LEU A 345 12.68 9.48 -25.13
N GLN A 346 12.32 8.93 -26.26
CA GLN A 346 13.00 9.23 -27.54
C GLN A 346 12.77 10.67 -27.98
N SER A 347 11.53 11.14 -27.93
CA SER A 347 11.18 12.50 -28.36
C SER A 347 11.78 13.57 -27.44
N THR A 348 11.76 13.37 -26.13
CA THR A 348 12.33 14.33 -25.17
C THR A 348 13.85 14.36 -25.22
N ALA A 349 14.53 13.21 -25.44
CA ALA A 349 15.98 13.19 -25.67
C ALA A 349 16.38 13.98 -26.92
N ALA A 350 15.63 13.84 -28.03
CA ALA A 350 15.85 14.63 -29.23
C ALA A 350 15.58 16.13 -28.99
N ALA A 351 14.55 16.45 -28.19
CA ALA A 351 14.24 17.84 -27.84
C ALA A 351 15.34 18.49 -27.01
N VAL A 352 15.94 17.78 -26.05
CA VAL A 352 17.10 18.28 -25.27
C VAL A 352 18.26 18.59 -26.20
N ALA A 353 18.67 17.66 -27.07
CA ALA A 353 19.77 17.86 -27.99
C ALA A 353 19.55 19.06 -28.94
N ALA A 354 18.31 19.19 -29.46
CA ALA A 354 17.95 20.32 -30.30
C ALA A 354 17.96 21.65 -29.54
N ALA A 355 17.43 21.70 -28.33
CA ALA A 355 17.37 22.89 -27.48
C ALA A 355 18.79 23.34 -27.05
N GLU A 356 19.68 22.42 -26.72
CA GLU A 356 21.08 22.71 -26.40
C GLU A 356 21.81 23.32 -27.62
N SER A 357 21.63 22.74 -28.80
CA SER A 357 22.19 23.25 -30.03
C SER A 357 21.66 24.65 -30.37
N ALA A 358 20.35 24.86 -30.22
CA ALA A 358 19.71 26.15 -30.43
C ALA A 358 20.21 27.22 -29.45
N LEU A 359 20.37 26.88 -28.18
CA LEU A 359 20.91 27.76 -27.14
C LEU A 359 22.37 28.15 -27.46
N ALA A 360 23.21 27.19 -27.85
CA ALA A 360 24.59 27.46 -28.25
C ALA A 360 24.67 28.40 -29.47
N ALA A 361 23.88 28.15 -30.52
CA ALA A 361 23.80 29.00 -31.71
C ALA A 361 23.29 30.40 -31.37
N THR A 362 22.26 30.53 -30.52
CA THR A 362 21.71 31.83 -30.11
C THR A 362 22.72 32.64 -29.29
N ARG A 363 23.46 32.00 -28.38
CA ARG A 363 24.56 32.66 -27.64
C ARG A 363 25.63 33.21 -28.58
N SER A 364 26.04 32.42 -29.55
CA SER A 364 27.03 32.88 -30.58
C SER A 364 26.49 34.02 -31.43
N GLY A 365 25.23 33.92 -31.88
CA GLY A 365 24.54 34.97 -32.64
C GLY A 365 24.36 36.27 -31.84
N GLN A 366 24.09 36.20 -30.55
CA GLN A 366 24.00 37.38 -29.68
C GLN A 366 25.37 38.08 -29.54
N ALA A 367 26.45 37.30 -29.37
CA ALA A 367 27.80 37.85 -29.30
C ALA A 367 28.21 38.57 -30.58
N LEU A 368 27.71 38.10 -31.74
CA LEU A 368 27.95 38.72 -33.05
C LEU A 368 26.91 39.83 -33.40
N GLY A 369 25.93 40.11 -32.55
CA GLY A 369 24.87 41.10 -32.77
C GLY A 369 23.79 40.68 -33.74
N THR A 370 23.73 39.42 -34.17
CA THR A 370 22.71 38.89 -35.11
C THR A 370 21.46 38.32 -34.41
N ARG A 371 21.48 38.18 -33.10
CA ARG A 371 20.36 37.73 -32.28
C ARG A 371 20.08 38.71 -31.14
N SER A 372 18.82 38.83 -30.76
CA SER A 372 18.38 39.71 -29.69
C SER A 372 18.59 39.10 -28.30
N ASN A 373 18.53 39.96 -27.27
CA ASN A 373 18.50 39.51 -25.87
C ASN A 373 17.29 38.61 -25.60
N THR A 374 16.12 38.95 -26.13
CA THR A 374 14.90 38.17 -26.00
C THR A 374 15.03 36.78 -26.61
N ASP A 375 15.70 36.64 -27.77
CA ASP A 375 15.96 35.31 -28.37
C ASP A 375 16.78 34.43 -27.44
N LEU A 376 17.81 34.98 -26.76
CA LEU A 376 18.62 34.23 -25.80
C LEU A 376 17.82 33.83 -24.55
N LEU A 377 17.00 34.73 -23.99
CA LEU A 377 16.17 34.43 -22.82
C LEU A 377 15.17 33.30 -23.13
N LEU A 378 14.55 33.31 -24.32
CA LEU A 378 13.67 32.23 -24.78
C LEU A 378 14.42 30.93 -25.03
N ALA A 379 15.64 30.97 -25.58
CA ALA A 379 16.44 29.76 -25.77
C ALA A 379 16.86 29.11 -24.45
N ILE A 380 17.20 29.89 -23.42
CA ILE A 380 17.46 29.40 -22.05
C ILE A 380 16.21 28.72 -21.48
N GLN A 381 15.05 29.35 -21.61
CA GLN A 381 13.79 28.79 -21.16
C GLN A 381 13.45 27.47 -21.84
N THR A 382 13.59 27.40 -23.15
CA THR A 382 13.27 26.20 -23.95
C THR A 382 14.19 25.05 -23.57
N GLN A 383 15.48 25.31 -23.38
CA GLN A 383 16.45 24.28 -22.95
C GLN A 383 16.10 23.75 -21.56
N ALA A 384 15.78 24.60 -20.58
CA ALA A 384 15.38 24.17 -19.24
C ALA A 384 14.07 23.35 -19.24
N GLN A 385 13.08 23.74 -20.07
CA GLN A 385 11.83 23.00 -20.25
C GLN A 385 12.07 21.62 -20.87
N ALA A 386 12.91 21.52 -21.92
CA ALA A 386 13.26 20.26 -22.56
C ALA A 386 13.97 19.31 -21.59
N GLN A 387 14.93 19.83 -20.82
CA GLN A 387 15.66 19.04 -19.82
C GLN A 387 14.71 18.49 -18.74
N ARG A 388 13.86 19.35 -18.18
CA ARG A 388 12.87 18.94 -17.19
C ARG A 388 11.93 17.87 -17.73
N ALA A 389 11.38 18.06 -18.93
CA ALA A 389 10.49 17.10 -19.58
C ALA A 389 11.19 15.73 -19.80
N HIS A 390 12.47 15.74 -20.16
CA HIS A 390 13.24 14.51 -20.34
C HIS A 390 13.46 13.78 -19.00
N ASP A 391 13.87 14.48 -17.94
CA ASP A 391 14.07 13.88 -16.61
C ASP A 391 12.76 13.31 -16.06
N GLU A 392 11.63 14.02 -16.20
CA GLU A 392 10.31 13.53 -15.82
C GLU A 392 9.93 12.27 -16.62
N ALA A 393 10.18 12.26 -17.95
CA ALA A 393 9.89 11.10 -18.80
C ALA A 393 10.70 9.86 -18.40
N ARG A 394 11.96 10.02 -18.02
CA ARG A 394 12.84 8.93 -17.54
C ARG A 394 12.31 8.27 -16.29
N HIS A 395 11.94 9.04 -15.28
CA HIS A 395 11.39 8.54 -14.03
C HIS A 395 10.00 7.92 -14.23
N ALA A 396 9.14 8.58 -15.00
CA ALA A 396 7.79 8.10 -15.32
C ALA A 396 7.81 6.76 -16.07
N TYR A 397 8.74 6.56 -17.02
CA TYR A 397 8.87 5.30 -17.75
C TYR A 397 9.21 4.12 -16.83
N VAL A 398 10.20 4.28 -15.95
CA VAL A 398 10.59 3.20 -15.01
C VAL A 398 9.45 2.91 -14.03
N LEU A 399 8.78 3.95 -13.54
CA LEU A 399 7.62 3.81 -12.68
C LEU A 399 6.46 3.09 -13.38
N ALA A 400 6.14 3.44 -14.64
CA ALA A 400 5.08 2.80 -15.42
C ALA A 400 5.33 1.29 -15.60
N ARG A 401 6.56 0.85 -15.80
CA ARG A 401 6.93 -0.57 -15.84
C ARG A 401 6.61 -1.29 -14.53
N LEU A 402 6.95 -0.69 -13.39
CA LEU A 402 6.64 -1.27 -12.08
C LEU A 402 5.13 -1.29 -11.81
N LEU A 403 4.41 -0.25 -12.21
CA LEU A 403 2.94 -0.20 -12.06
C LEU A 403 2.22 -1.19 -12.96
N LEU A 404 2.76 -1.50 -14.13
CA LEU A 404 2.25 -2.58 -14.98
C LEU A 404 2.39 -3.94 -14.29
N GLN A 405 3.53 -4.21 -13.64
CA GLN A 405 3.73 -5.41 -12.84
C GLN A 405 2.78 -5.49 -11.64
N GLN A 406 2.53 -4.35 -10.97
CA GLN A 406 1.53 -4.28 -9.89
C GLN A 406 0.13 -4.61 -10.44
N ALA A 407 -0.28 -4.01 -11.55
CA ALA A 407 -1.58 -4.24 -12.17
C ALA A 407 -1.76 -5.71 -12.59
N ALA A 408 -0.69 -6.37 -13.03
CA ALA A 408 -0.66 -7.79 -13.35
C ALA A 408 -0.61 -8.71 -12.11
N GLY A 409 -0.40 -8.15 -10.90
CA GLY A 409 -0.33 -8.92 -9.67
C GLY A 409 1.01 -9.61 -9.42
N SER A 410 2.07 -9.18 -10.10
CA SER A 410 3.41 -9.78 -10.03
C SER A 410 4.48 -8.88 -9.43
N LEU A 411 4.13 -7.65 -8.98
CA LEU A 411 5.12 -6.75 -8.39
C LEU A 411 5.67 -7.31 -7.07
N GLY A 412 6.98 -7.55 -7.03
CA GLY A 412 7.68 -8.09 -5.89
C GLY A 412 9.15 -7.71 -5.85
N GLU A 413 9.92 -8.41 -5.05
CA GLU A 413 11.37 -8.17 -4.88
C GLU A 413 12.14 -8.36 -6.19
N THR A 414 11.74 -9.31 -7.03
CA THR A 414 12.37 -9.59 -8.33
C THR A 414 12.27 -8.39 -9.27
N GLU A 415 11.08 -7.79 -9.37
CA GLU A 415 10.80 -6.64 -10.24
C GLU A 415 11.48 -5.38 -9.71
N LEU A 416 11.51 -5.18 -8.39
CA LEU A 416 12.26 -4.09 -7.76
C LEU A 416 13.79 -4.25 -7.98
N THR A 417 14.30 -5.47 -7.91
CA THR A 417 15.70 -5.77 -8.21
C THR A 417 16.02 -5.51 -9.68
N ALA A 418 15.12 -5.85 -10.60
CA ALA A 418 15.28 -5.52 -12.01
C ALA A 418 15.28 -4.00 -12.25
N ALA A 419 14.44 -3.24 -11.56
CA ALA A 419 14.46 -1.78 -11.62
C ALA A 419 15.74 -1.19 -11.00
N ASN A 420 16.30 -1.78 -9.95
CA ASN A 420 17.58 -1.36 -9.36
C ASN A 420 18.75 -1.41 -10.34
N ARG A 421 18.73 -2.34 -11.31
CA ARG A 421 19.77 -2.41 -12.37
C ARG A 421 19.76 -1.20 -13.30
N LEU A 422 18.65 -0.44 -13.32
CA LEU A 422 18.53 0.80 -14.09
C LEU A 422 19.06 2.02 -13.33
N LEU A 423 19.40 1.88 -12.04
CA LEU A 423 20.05 2.92 -11.25
C LEU A 423 21.56 2.96 -11.53
N GLN A 424 22.20 4.08 -11.23
CA GLN A 424 23.65 4.19 -11.38
C GLN A 424 24.34 3.16 -10.47
N GLY A 425 25.23 2.34 -11.06
CA GLY A 425 26.06 1.43 -10.29
C GLY A 425 27.01 2.16 -9.35
N ASN A 426 27.41 1.53 -8.24
CA ASN A 426 28.56 1.98 -7.45
C ASN A 426 29.80 1.92 -8.37
N ARG A 427 30.35 3.07 -8.72
CA ARG A 427 31.72 3.15 -9.28
C ARG A 427 32.72 3.14 -8.15
#